data_b3be4ebb175159adb2c2ad3a0e99cb90
#
_entry.id   b3be4ebb175159adb2c2ad3a0e99cb90
#
_cell.length_a   1.000
_cell.length_b   1.000
_cell.length_c   1.000
_cell.angle_alpha   90.00
_cell.angle_beta   90.00
_cell.angle_gamma   90.00
#
_symmetry.space_group_name_H-M   'P 1'
#
loop_
_entity.id
_entity.type
_entity.pdbx_description
1 polymer ?
#
loop_
_entity_poly.entity_id
_entity_poly.type
_entity_poly.pdbx_seq_one_letter_code
_entity_poly.pdbx_strand_id
1 'polypeptide(L)'
;MLLNVPLVKETRISKGWTQAQLAELCDVNIRTIQRVESDGTASLEITMALASVFELEIKELFAGPKIENKTSYKSIYIILGLLAGFILGLLF
;
A
#
# COMPACT_ATOMS: atom_id res chain seq x y z
N MET A 1 6.76 -14.47 6.19
CA MET A 1 6.38 -13.11 6.62
C MET A 1 5.01 -12.78 6.06
N LEU A 2 4.20 -12.08 6.81
CA LEU A 2 2.89 -11.64 6.33
C LEU A 2 2.95 -10.19 5.90
N LEU A 3 2.57 -9.93 4.66
CA LEU A 3 2.57 -8.61 4.08
C LEU A 3 1.17 -8.01 4.07
N ASN A 4 1.10 -6.69 3.96
CA ASN A 4 -0.15 -5.97 3.80
C ASN A 4 -0.68 -6.17 2.38
N VAL A 5 -1.58 -7.12 2.19
CA VAL A 5 -2.11 -7.49 0.87
C VAL A 5 -2.75 -6.30 0.14
N PRO A 6 -3.65 -5.52 0.77
CA PRO A 6 -4.22 -4.35 0.10
C PRO A 6 -3.17 -3.38 -0.39
N LEU A 7 -2.12 -3.12 0.39
CA LEU A 7 -1.05 -2.21 0.00
C LEU A 7 -0.31 -2.73 -1.24
N VAL A 8 0.01 -4.02 -1.27
CA VAL A 8 0.70 -4.63 -2.41
C VAL A 8 -0.14 -4.51 -3.67
N LYS A 9 -1.42 -4.88 -3.60
CA LYS A 9 -2.33 -4.79 -4.74
C LYS A 9 -2.53 -3.37 -5.22
N GLU A 10 -2.81 -2.45 -4.31
CA GLU A 10 -3.06 -1.06 -4.67
C GLU A 10 -1.83 -0.40 -5.27
N THR A 11 -0.66 -0.67 -4.72
CA THR A 11 0.59 -0.14 -5.25
C THR A 11 0.85 -0.66 -6.65
N ARG A 12 0.66 -1.97 -6.86
CA ARG A 12 0.81 -2.57 -8.19
C ARG A 12 -0.15 -1.94 -9.20
N ILE A 13 -1.42 -1.82 -8.85
CA ILE A 13 -2.45 -1.27 -9.71
C ILE A 13 -2.19 0.21 -10.01
N SER A 14 -1.76 0.97 -9.02
CA SER A 14 -1.46 2.40 -9.19
C SER A 14 -0.30 2.63 -10.16
N LYS A 15 0.62 1.68 -10.25
CA LYS A 15 1.73 1.73 -11.22
C LYS A 15 1.34 1.17 -12.58
N GLY A 16 0.13 0.67 -12.74
CA GLY A 16 -0.36 0.12 -14.00
C GLY A 16 0.20 -1.25 -14.36
N TRP A 17 0.67 -2.01 -13.38
CA TRP A 17 1.29 -3.31 -13.63
C TRP A 17 0.30 -4.46 -13.41
N THR A 18 0.40 -5.49 -14.26
CA THR A 18 -0.26 -6.77 -14.04
C THR A 18 0.54 -7.59 -13.03
N GLN A 19 -0.06 -8.68 -12.52
CA GLN A 19 0.68 -9.61 -11.67
C GLN A 19 1.88 -10.20 -12.39
N ALA A 20 1.74 -10.51 -13.69
CA ALA A 20 2.84 -11.03 -14.50
C ALA A 20 3.97 -10.01 -14.64
N GLN A 21 3.65 -8.75 -14.86
CA GLN A 21 4.65 -7.70 -14.96
C GLN A 21 5.37 -7.49 -13.63
N LEU A 22 4.66 -7.51 -12.52
CA LEU A 22 5.28 -7.40 -11.21
C LEU A 22 6.21 -8.58 -10.94
N ALA A 23 5.80 -9.79 -11.32
CA ALA A 23 6.63 -10.98 -11.18
C ALA A 23 7.93 -10.85 -11.97
N GLU A 24 7.87 -10.34 -13.20
CA GLU A 24 9.06 -10.08 -14.01
C GLU A 24 9.98 -9.07 -13.35
N LEU A 25 9.43 -7.98 -12.85
CA LEU A 25 10.21 -6.93 -12.19
C LEU A 25 10.90 -7.43 -10.93
N CYS A 26 10.26 -8.34 -10.21
CA CYS A 26 10.82 -8.97 -9.00
C CYS A 26 11.70 -10.18 -9.31
N ASP A 27 11.76 -10.60 -10.57
CA ASP A 27 12.47 -11.81 -11.00
C ASP A 27 11.99 -13.06 -10.25
N VAL A 28 10.67 -13.23 -10.17
CA VAL A 28 10.04 -14.37 -9.52
C VAL A 28 8.93 -14.93 -10.41
N ASN A 29 8.46 -16.13 -10.07
CA ASN A 29 7.34 -16.75 -10.77
C ASN A 29 6.04 -16.00 -10.44
N ILE A 30 5.13 -15.92 -11.41
CA ILE A 30 3.83 -15.27 -11.20
C ILE A 30 3.05 -15.89 -10.04
N ARG A 31 3.19 -17.19 -9.81
CA ARG A 31 2.54 -17.88 -8.69
C ARG A 31 2.95 -17.30 -7.35
N THR A 32 4.20 -16.85 -7.24
CA THR A 32 4.71 -16.20 -6.04
C THR A 32 3.95 -14.90 -5.77
N ILE A 33 3.75 -14.09 -6.80
CA ILE A 33 3.00 -12.84 -6.69
C ILE A 33 1.53 -13.13 -6.38
N GLN A 34 0.94 -14.13 -7.02
CA GLN A 34 -0.44 -14.53 -6.73
C GLN A 34 -0.61 -14.96 -5.28
N ARG A 35 0.36 -15.69 -4.73
CA ARG A 35 0.33 -16.12 -3.34
C ARG A 35 0.46 -14.93 -2.39
N VAL A 36 1.35 -13.99 -2.69
CA VAL A 36 1.50 -12.78 -1.88
C VAL A 36 0.19 -12.00 -1.87
N GLU A 37 -0.46 -11.85 -3.01
CA GLU A 37 -1.70 -11.06 -3.09
C GLU A 37 -2.93 -11.81 -2.58
N SER A 38 -2.88 -13.13 -2.43
CA SER A 38 -3.99 -13.90 -1.89
C SER A 38 -3.94 -14.03 -0.37
N ASP A 39 -2.78 -14.39 0.19
CA ASP A 39 -2.66 -14.64 1.63
C ASP A 39 -1.57 -13.82 2.34
N GLY A 40 -0.82 -13.03 1.59
CA GLY A 40 0.22 -12.18 2.16
C GLY A 40 1.52 -12.90 2.50
N THR A 41 1.64 -14.20 2.18
CA THR A 41 2.84 -14.96 2.51
C THR A 41 3.97 -14.63 1.54
N ALA A 42 5.13 -14.25 2.09
CA ALA A 42 6.32 -13.94 1.32
C ALA A 42 7.58 -14.27 2.11
N SER A 43 8.63 -14.69 1.41
CA SER A 43 9.95 -14.82 2.01
C SER A 43 10.60 -13.45 2.18
N LEU A 44 11.69 -13.39 2.93
CA LEU A 44 12.45 -12.16 3.08
C LEU A 44 12.95 -11.64 1.72
N GLU A 45 13.44 -12.55 0.87
CA GLU A 45 13.92 -12.16 -0.46
C GLU A 45 12.83 -11.52 -1.32
N ILE A 46 11.63 -12.11 -1.30
CA ILE A 46 10.50 -11.58 -2.05
C ILE A 46 10.05 -10.24 -1.48
N THR A 47 10.04 -10.13 -0.15
CA THR A 47 9.71 -8.86 0.52
C THR A 47 10.68 -7.76 0.12
N MET A 48 11.98 -8.07 0.09
CA MET A 48 13.01 -7.11 -0.33
C MET A 48 12.86 -6.73 -1.79
N ALA A 49 12.55 -7.69 -2.66
CA ALA A 49 12.34 -7.41 -4.08
C ALA A 49 11.12 -6.51 -4.29
N LEU A 50 10.02 -6.77 -3.60
CA LEU A 50 8.83 -5.93 -3.68
C LEU A 50 9.11 -4.52 -3.17
N ALA A 51 9.81 -4.39 -2.05
CA ALA A 51 10.17 -3.08 -1.50
C ALA A 51 11.01 -2.28 -2.51
N SER A 52 11.96 -2.93 -3.15
CA SER A 52 12.81 -2.30 -4.15
C SER A 52 12.00 -1.85 -5.38
N VAL A 53 11.16 -2.74 -5.92
CA VAL A 53 10.35 -2.45 -7.11
C VAL A 53 9.32 -1.37 -6.84
N PHE A 54 8.70 -1.36 -5.67
CA PHE A 54 7.71 -0.36 -5.27
C PHE A 54 8.35 0.92 -4.74
N GLU A 55 9.67 0.93 -4.52
CA GLU A 55 10.38 2.06 -3.91
C GLU A 55 9.84 2.38 -2.51
N LEU A 56 9.52 1.34 -1.73
CA LEU A 56 9.05 1.43 -0.36
C LEU A 56 10.08 0.84 0.59
N GLU A 57 10.00 1.24 1.85
CA GLU A 57 10.78 0.57 2.88
C GLU A 57 10.13 -0.76 3.24
N ILE A 58 10.95 -1.75 3.64
CA ILE A 58 10.47 -3.09 3.97
C ILE A 58 9.39 -3.03 5.05
N LYS A 59 9.57 -2.17 6.05
CA LYS A 59 8.62 -2.04 7.16
C LYS A 59 7.23 -1.58 6.69
N GLU A 60 7.14 -0.87 5.57
CA GLU A 60 5.86 -0.41 5.04
C GLU A 60 5.04 -1.55 4.44
N LEU A 61 5.69 -2.64 4.04
CA LEU A 61 5.03 -3.78 3.44
C LEU A 61 4.39 -4.71 4.47
N PHE A 62 4.76 -4.62 5.74
CA PHE A 62 4.22 -5.51 6.75
C PHE A 62 2.79 -5.14 7.14
N ALA A 63 1.95 -6.16 7.34
CA ALA A 63 0.62 -5.97 7.88
C ALA A 63 0.73 -5.50 9.33
N GLY A 64 0.03 -4.41 9.65
CA GLY A 64 0.05 -3.89 11.01
C GLY A 64 -1.02 -2.85 11.23
N PRO A 65 -1.64 -2.81 12.42
CA PRO A 65 -2.73 -1.89 12.72
C PRO A 65 -2.31 -0.43 12.82
N LYS A 66 -1.03 -0.16 13.02
CA LYS A 66 -0.52 1.21 13.21
C LYS A 66 -0.60 2.09 11.97
N ILE A 67 -0.56 1.50 10.79
CA ILE A 67 -0.59 2.25 9.53
C ILE A 67 -1.96 2.87 9.31
N GLU A 68 -3.02 2.13 9.61
CA GLU A 68 -4.39 2.60 9.46
C GLU A 68 -4.69 3.81 10.35
N ASN A 69 -4.19 3.81 11.57
CA ASN A 69 -4.42 4.90 12.51
C ASN A 69 -3.78 6.22 12.04
N LYS A 70 -2.59 6.16 11.49
CA LYS A 70 -1.93 7.37 10.98
C LYS A 70 -2.65 7.96 9.77
N THR A 71 -3.16 7.12 8.90
CA THR A 71 -3.91 7.57 7.74
C THR A 71 -5.23 8.22 8.15
N SER A 72 -5.90 7.65 9.14
CA SER A 72 -7.16 8.18 9.66
C SER A 72 -7.00 9.59 10.22
N TYR A 73 -5.94 9.84 10.97
CA TYR A 73 -5.70 11.17 11.55
C TYR A 73 -5.56 12.24 10.47
N LYS A 74 -4.78 11.98 9.45
CA LYS A 74 -4.58 12.94 8.37
C LYS A 74 -5.88 13.22 7.63
N SER A 75 -6.66 12.18 7.37
CA SER A 75 -7.96 12.32 6.70
C SER A 75 -8.92 13.16 7.52
N ILE A 76 -8.97 12.94 8.84
CA ILE A 76 -9.84 13.71 9.75
C ILE A 76 -9.47 15.19 9.74
N TYR A 77 -8.18 15.52 9.81
CA TYR A 77 -7.74 16.91 9.79
C TYR A 77 -8.06 17.62 8.49
N ILE A 78 -7.92 16.93 7.37
CA ILE A 78 -8.26 17.50 6.06
C ILE A 78 -9.76 17.75 5.97
N ILE A 79 -10.59 16.81 6.40
CA ILE A 79 -12.04 16.95 6.38
C ILE A 79 -12.50 18.09 7.30
N LEU A 80 -11.95 18.18 8.50
CA LEU A 80 -12.27 19.25 9.44
C LEU A 80 -11.87 20.62 8.92
N GLY A 81 -10.72 20.71 8.27
CA GLY A 81 -10.28 21.96 7.65
C GLY A 81 -11.19 22.41 6.53
N LEU A 82 -11.64 21.48 5.69
CA LEU A 82 -12.56 21.78 4.61
C LEU A 82 -13.92 22.20 5.13
N LEU A 83 -14.44 21.54 6.17
CA LEU A 83 -15.70 21.90 6.79
C LEU A 83 -15.64 23.27 7.45
N ALA A 84 -14.56 23.59 8.15
CA ALA A 84 -14.37 24.88 8.77
C ALA A 84 -14.35 26.00 7.73
N GLY A 85 -13.64 25.80 6.63
CA GLY A 85 -13.61 26.75 5.54
C GLY A 85 -14.97 26.95 4.89
N PHE A 86 -15.74 25.88 4.72
CA PHE A 86 -17.08 25.95 4.16
C PHE A 86 -18.03 26.73 5.07
N ILE A 87 -18.00 26.50 6.38
CA ILE A 87 -18.83 27.20 7.33
C ILE A 87 -18.51 28.69 7.37
N LEU A 88 -17.22 29.03 7.37
CA LEU A 88 -16.77 30.42 7.34
C LEU A 88 -17.21 31.10 6.05
N GLY A 89 -17.17 30.40 4.94
CA GLY A 89 -17.63 30.93 3.66
C GLY A 89 -19.13 31.20 3.62
N LEU A 90 -19.92 30.43 4.36
CA LEU A 90 -21.36 30.66 4.46
C LEU A 90 -21.73 31.84 5.36
N LEU A 91 -20.87 32.15 6.34
CA LEU A 91 -21.10 33.26 7.27
C LEU A 91 -20.70 34.62 6.70
N PHE A 92 -19.94 34.62 5.63
CA PHE A 92 -19.49 35.81 4.93
C PHE A 92 -19.97 35.82 3.49
#